data_82d75bda1d22cdc4755f4c87c13d7cb0
#
_entry.id   82d75bda1d22cdc4755f4c87c13d7cb0
#
_cell.length_a   1.000
_cell.length_b   1.000
_cell.length_c   1.000
_cell.angle_alpha   90.00
_cell.angle_beta   90.00
_cell.angle_gamma   90.00
#
_symmetry.space_group_name_H-M   'P 1'
#
loop_
_entity.id
_entity.type
_entity.pdbx_description
1 polymer ?
#
loop_
_entity_poly.entity_id
_entity_poly.type
_entity_poly.pdbx_seq_one_letter_code
_entity_poly.pdbx_strand_id
1 'polypeptide(L)'
;MRPDVYALSAPDAIARRPLLEGTPSTLLGVLALAASSAWGLCAAEVLSAPLARAIAAGAAQGALMATAVGWTIESQERARPIWAAGAAIVALVGAIGAALSPLGAIAYLLAPLWFWRRRARLPALGFRPPYPARLTAIGAALGAVLGAHLTITASLTLGYRVGWPSLLTLLPWLAYDVGANVLAAECFFRGALFDRAQRRWSFAAAAAVTTGTCLARYLADPLLPRTLEVAAGAAFYIGLLSVGNCWLYWRSGSVVPGLAAGVVFFIVYRLLHVVR
;
A
#
# COMPACT_ATOMS: atom_id res chain seq x y z
N MET A 1 13.66 8.57 24.59
CA MET A 1 12.56 9.24 23.88
C MET A 1 11.36 8.33 23.99
N ARG A 2 10.33 8.71 24.72
CA ARG A 2 9.18 7.84 25.05
C ARG A 2 8.33 7.65 23.79
N PRO A 3 7.84 6.43 23.49
CA PRO A 3 6.97 6.17 22.33
C PRO A 3 5.57 6.80 22.46
N ASP A 4 5.35 7.51 23.53
CA ASP A 4 4.05 7.86 24.10
C ASP A 4 3.36 9.05 23.41
N VAL A 5 4.05 9.76 22.52
CA VAL A 5 3.56 11.08 22.09
C VAL A 5 2.51 11.01 20.98
N TYR A 6 2.45 9.96 20.17
CA TYR A 6 1.60 9.97 18.98
C TYR A 6 0.68 8.75 18.78
N ALA A 7 1.08 7.56 19.17
CA ALA A 7 0.32 6.34 18.89
C ALA A 7 -0.49 5.82 20.09
N LEU A 8 -0.10 6.17 21.30
CA LEU A 8 -0.60 5.50 22.51
C LEU A 8 -1.52 6.35 23.37
N SER A 9 -1.76 7.60 23.02
CA SER A 9 -2.64 8.50 23.79
C SER A 9 -4.12 8.42 23.38
N ALA A 10 -4.53 7.34 22.73
CA ALA A 10 -5.95 7.11 22.52
C ALA A 10 -6.57 6.57 23.81
N PRO A 11 -7.68 7.14 24.29
CA PRO A 11 -8.36 6.69 25.47
C PRO A 11 -8.70 5.19 25.40
N ASP A 12 -8.71 4.51 26.55
CA ASP A 12 -9.04 3.08 26.71
C ASP A 12 -10.29 2.60 25.96
N ALA A 13 -11.21 3.51 25.65
CA ALA A 13 -12.41 3.25 24.87
C ALA A 13 -12.09 2.76 23.44
N ILE A 14 -10.99 3.21 22.81
CA ILE A 14 -10.61 2.78 21.44
C ILE A 14 -9.96 1.39 21.48
N ALA A 15 -9.26 1.06 22.55
CA ALA A 15 -8.65 -0.26 22.74
C ALA A 15 -9.68 -1.40 22.83
N ARG A 16 -10.94 -1.09 23.18
CA ARG A 16 -12.01 -2.08 23.37
C ARG A 16 -12.86 -2.32 22.11
N ARG A 17 -12.67 -1.54 21.05
CA ARG A 17 -13.48 -1.73 19.80
C ARG A 17 -13.14 -3.06 19.14
N PRO A 18 -14.13 -3.78 18.59
CA PRO A 18 -13.88 -4.98 17.80
C PRO A 18 -12.89 -4.70 16.66
N LEU A 19 -12.04 -5.68 16.32
CA LEU A 19 -10.99 -5.50 15.31
C LEU A 19 -11.55 -5.05 13.97
N LEU A 20 -12.73 -5.56 13.61
CA LEU A 20 -13.40 -5.31 12.33
C LEU A 20 -14.41 -4.16 12.38
N GLU A 21 -14.57 -3.47 13.52
CA GLU A 21 -15.51 -2.36 13.62
C GLU A 21 -15.15 -1.26 12.61
N GLY A 22 -16.16 -0.82 11.88
CA GLY A 22 -16.00 0.21 10.87
C GLY A 22 -15.58 -0.30 9.50
N THR A 23 -15.49 -1.61 9.32
CA THR A 23 -15.28 -2.20 8.00
C THR A 23 -16.45 -1.85 7.08
N PRO A 24 -16.19 -1.27 5.89
CA PRO A 24 -17.24 -0.89 4.95
C PRO A 24 -17.75 -2.12 4.17
N SER A 25 -18.39 -3.08 4.87
CA SER A 25 -18.73 -4.40 4.33
C SER A 25 -19.53 -4.36 3.03
N THR A 26 -20.50 -3.48 2.92
CA THR A 26 -21.29 -3.29 1.69
C THR A 26 -20.40 -2.88 0.51
N LEU A 27 -19.51 -1.91 0.71
CA LEU A 27 -18.58 -1.46 -0.32
C LEU A 27 -17.60 -2.57 -0.70
N LEU A 28 -17.09 -3.32 0.28
CA LEU A 28 -16.23 -4.48 0.02
C LEU A 28 -16.96 -5.55 -0.80
N GLY A 29 -18.23 -5.80 -0.49
CA GLY A 29 -19.08 -6.71 -1.28
C GLY A 29 -19.25 -6.25 -2.73
N VAL A 30 -19.46 -4.95 -2.95
CA VAL A 30 -19.56 -4.37 -4.31
C VAL A 30 -18.24 -4.50 -5.05
N LEU A 31 -17.11 -4.22 -4.40
CA LEU A 31 -15.79 -4.36 -5.03
C LEU A 31 -15.45 -5.82 -5.35
N ALA A 32 -15.79 -6.75 -4.46
CA ALA A 32 -15.63 -8.18 -4.71
C ALA A 32 -16.50 -8.65 -5.89
N LEU A 33 -17.76 -8.21 -5.94
CA LEU A 33 -18.66 -8.51 -7.05
C LEU A 33 -18.13 -7.93 -8.36
N ALA A 34 -17.64 -6.68 -8.38
CA ALA A 34 -17.04 -6.07 -9.57
C ALA A 34 -15.83 -6.87 -10.07
N ALA A 35 -14.93 -7.30 -9.18
CA ALA A 35 -13.78 -8.12 -9.54
C ALA A 35 -14.20 -9.49 -10.08
N SER A 36 -15.15 -10.18 -9.44
CA SER A 36 -15.66 -11.47 -9.87
C SER A 36 -16.39 -11.38 -11.20
N SER A 37 -17.20 -10.33 -11.39
CA SER A 37 -17.90 -10.10 -12.67
C SER A 37 -16.91 -9.81 -13.81
N ALA A 38 -15.85 -9.04 -13.55
CA ALA A 38 -14.82 -8.78 -14.54
C ALA A 38 -14.13 -10.08 -15.00
N TRP A 39 -13.84 -11.00 -14.08
CA TRP A 39 -13.29 -12.31 -14.43
C TRP A 39 -14.30 -13.21 -15.14
N GLY A 40 -15.57 -13.19 -14.75
CA GLY A 40 -16.65 -13.90 -15.45
C GLY A 40 -16.82 -13.42 -16.90
N LEU A 41 -16.85 -12.11 -17.10
CA LEU A 41 -16.91 -11.50 -18.43
C LEU A 41 -15.65 -11.77 -19.27
N CYS A 42 -14.49 -11.86 -18.64
CA CYS A 42 -13.26 -12.26 -19.31
C CYS A 42 -13.32 -13.74 -19.75
N ALA A 43 -13.81 -14.62 -18.92
CA ALA A 43 -14.00 -16.02 -19.26
C ALA A 43 -15.05 -16.24 -20.38
N ALA A 44 -16.03 -15.34 -20.46
CA ALA A 44 -17.02 -15.30 -21.54
C ALA A 44 -16.53 -14.55 -22.80
N GLU A 45 -15.24 -14.17 -22.86
CA GLU A 45 -14.60 -13.43 -23.97
C GLU A 45 -15.21 -12.06 -24.26
N VAL A 46 -16.04 -11.51 -23.36
CA VAL A 46 -16.65 -10.18 -23.48
C VAL A 46 -15.68 -9.07 -23.06
N LEU A 47 -14.82 -9.36 -22.06
CA LEU A 47 -13.85 -8.41 -21.52
C LEU A 47 -12.42 -8.90 -21.75
N SER A 48 -11.52 -8.01 -22.16
CA SER A 48 -10.11 -8.36 -22.34
C SER A 48 -9.43 -8.71 -20.99
N ALA A 49 -8.52 -9.68 -21.00
CA ALA A 49 -7.80 -10.11 -19.79
C ALA A 49 -7.00 -8.97 -19.10
N PRO A 50 -6.36 -8.03 -19.81
CA PRO A 50 -5.73 -6.86 -19.20
C PRO A 50 -6.72 -6.00 -18.40
N LEU A 51 -7.91 -5.75 -18.97
CA LEU A 51 -8.92 -4.93 -18.30
C LEU A 51 -9.54 -5.65 -17.10
N ALA A 52 -9.81 -6.95 -17.22
CA ALA A 52 -10.29 -7.75 -16.08
C ALA A 52 -9.28 -7.74 -14.91
N ARG A 53 -7.99 -7.93 -15.21
CA ARG A 53 -6.91 -7.83 -14.21
C ARG A 53 -6.85 -6.44 -13.55
N ALA A 54 -6.99 -5.38 -14.34
CA ALA A 54 -6.97 -4.02 -13.83
C ALA A 54 -8.15 -3.75 -12.89
N ILE A 55 -9.37 -4.17 -13.26
CA ILE A 55 -10.55 -4.02 -12.41
C ILE A 55 -10.36 -4.81 -11.10
N ALA A 56 -9.87 -6.04 -11.16
CA ALA A 56 -9.62 -6.86 -9.98
C ALA A 56 -8.55 -6.24 -9.07
N ALA A 57 -7.43 -5.76 -9.65
CA ALA A 57 -6.37 -5.07 -8.91
C ALA A 57 -6.88 -3.76 -8.29
N GLY A 58 -7.60 -2.94 -9.06
CA GLY A 58 -8.18 -1.69 -8.57
C GLY A 58 -9.21 -1.92 -7.46
N ALA A 59 -10.03 -2.97 -7.57
CA ALA A 59 -10.97 -3.36 -6.53
C ALA A 59 -10.26 -3.80 -5.24
N ALA A 60 -9.19 -4.59 -5.35
CA ALA A 60 -8.39 -5.02 -4.20
C ALA A 60 -7.70 -3.82 -3.51
N GLN A 61 -7.08 -2.93 -4.28
CA GLN A 61 -6.45 -1.71 -3.75
C GLN A 61 -7.49 -0.76 -3.13
N GLY A 62 -8.62 -0.61 -3.81
CA GLY A 62 -9.76 0.17 -3.32
C GLY A 62 -10.31 -0.37 -2.01
N ALA A 63 -10.39 -1.70 -1.87
CA ALA A 63 -10.82 -2.35 -0.64
C ALA A 63 -9.87 -2.05 0.53
N LEU A 64 -8.54 -2.11 0.31
CA LEU A 64 -7.54 -1.75 1.32
C LEU A 64 -7.69 -0.28 1.75
N MET A 65 -7.76 0.63 0.79
CA MET A 65 -7.87 2.07 1.05
C MET A 65 -9.19 2.43 1.73
N ALA A 66 -10.30 1.85 1.26
CA ALA A 66 -11.62 2.07 1.84
C ALA A 66 -11.70 1.53 3.28
N THR A 67 -11.11 0.37 3.54
CA THR A 67 -11.04 -0.20 4.90
C THR A 67 -10.17 0.66 5.80
N ALA A 68 -9.02 1.13 5.34
CA ALA A 68 -8.15 2.04 6.08
C ALA A 68 -8.92 3.31 6.49
N VAL A 69 -9.62 3.93 5.54
CA VAL A 69 -10.47 5.10 5.80
C VAL A 69 -11.60 4.75 6.78
N GLY A 70 -12.31 3.66 6.54
CA GLY A 70 -13.41 3.22 7.40
C GLY A 70 -12.99 2.91 8.83
N TRP A 71 -11.77 2.42 9.04
CA TRP A 71 -11.26 2.09 10.38
C TRP A 71 -10.72 3.29 11.15
N THR A 72 -10.38 4.38 10.48
CA THR A 72 -9.71 5.55 11.06
C THR A 72 -10.65 6.73 11.29
N ILE A 73 -11.80 6.78 10.60
CA ILE A 73 -12.82 7.80 10.83
C ILE A 73 -13.67 7.39 12.05
N GLU A 74 -13.91 8.31 12.96
CA GLU A 74 -14.75 8.08 14.12
C GLU A 74 -16.16 7.66 13.73
N SER A 75 -16.76 6.76 14.52
CA SER A 75 -18.04 6.09 14.22
C SER A 75 -19.24 7.05 14.06
N GLN A 76 -19.10 8.30 14.48
CA GLN A 76 -20.16 9.32 14.43
C GLN A 76 -20.14 10.18 13.16
N GLU A 77 -19.12 10.10 12.30
CA GLU A 77 -19.10 10.89 11.07
C GLU A 77 -20.00 10.29 9.99
N ARG A 78 -21.11 10.98 9.68
CA ARG A 78 -22.01 10.62 8.57
C ARG A 78 -21.34 10.57 7.20
N ALA A 79 -20.19 11.20 7.05
CA ALA A 79 -19.41 11.23 5.81
C ALA A 79 -18.56 9.97 5.56
N ARG A 80 -18.46 9.03 6.52
CA ARG A 80 -17.63 7.83 6.45
C ARG A 80 -17.82 6.98 5.18
N PRO A 81 -19.06 6.65 4.75
CA PRO A 81 -19.26 5.86 3.53
C PRO A 81 -18.77 6.58 2.27
N ILE A 82 -18.99 7.90 2.19
CA ILE A 82 -18.59 8.73 1.05
C ILE A 82 -17.06 8.77 0.92
N TRP A 83 -16.35 8.84 2.04
CA TRP A 83 -14.89 8.87 2.05
C TRP A 83 -14.28 7.52 1.68
N ALA A 84 -14.86 6.43 2.18
CA ALA A 84 -14.43 5.08 1.81
C ALA A 84 -14.70 4.82 0.32
N ALA A 85 -15.86 5.22 -0.20
CA ALA A 85 -16.18 5.14 -1.61
C ALA A 85 -15.22 5.99 -2.47
N GLY A 86 -14.90 7.22 -2.05
CA GLY A 86 -13.93 8.08 -2.72
C GLY A 86 -12.55 7.43 -2.83
N ALA A 87 -12.07 6.78 -1.76
CA ALA A 87 -10.81 6.06 -1.76
C ALA A 87 -10.83 4.87 -2.74
N ALA A 88 -11.94 4.12 -2.80
CA ALA A 88 -12.11 3.01 -3.73
C ALA A 88 -12.16 3.49 -5.19
N ILE A 89 -12.89 4.59 -5.46
CA ILE A 89 -13.01 5.16 -6.80
C ILE A 89 -11.64 5.58 -7.34
N VAL A 90 -10.81 6.29 -6.56
CA VAL A 90 -9.51 6.74 -7.06
C VAL A 90 -8.57 5.55 -7.36
N ALA A 91 -8.68 4.45 -6.62
CA ALA A 91 -7.94 3.22 -6.91
C ALA A 91 -8.41 2.56 -8.21
N LEU A 92 -9.73 2.46 -8.42
CA LEU A 92 -10.31 1.90 -9.65
C LEU A 92 -9.96 2.75 -10.88
N VAL A 93 -10.08 4.07 -10.77
CA VAL A 93 -9.73 5.00 -11.87
C VAL A 93 -8.25 4.85 -12.24
N GLY A 94 -7.36 4.75 -11.25
CA GLY A 94 -5.94 4.50 -11.49
C GLY A 94 -5.69 3.19 -12.24
N ALA A 95 -6.33 2.10 -11.79
CA ALA A 95 -6.18 0.78 -12.37
C ALA A 95 -6.73 0.70 -13.81
N ILE A 96 -7.92 1.24 -14.04
CA ILE A 96 -8.54 1.28 -15.38
C ILE A 96 -7.71 2.16 -16.31
N GLY A 97 -7.27 3.33 -15.84
CA GLY A 97 -6.40 4.22 -16.60
C GLY A 97 -5.13 3.51 -17.10
N ALA A 98 -4.48 2.74 -16.20
CA ALA A 98 -3.29 1.96 -16.55
C ALA A 98 -3.57 0.84 -17.56
N ALA A 99 -4.79 0.27 -17.59
CA ALA A 99 -5.17 -0.75 -18.54
C ALA A 99 -5.46 -0.17 -19.93
N LEU A 100 -5.92 1.09 -20.00
CA LEU A 100 -6.27 1.75 -21.24
C LEU A 100 -5.05 2.31 -22.00
N SER A 101 -4.04 2.78 -21.27
CA SER A 101 -2.79 3.26 -21.87
C SER A 101 -1.64 3.27 -20.85
N PRO A 102 -0.38 3.15 -21.31
CA PRO A 102 0.78 3.27 -20.42
C PRO A 102 0.80 4.59 -19.66
N LEU A 103 0.47 5.71 -20.29
CA LEU A 103 0.38 7.02 -19.66
C LEU A 103 -0.84 7.14 -18.72
N GLY A 104 -1.89 6.35 -18.95
CA GLY A 104 -3.08 6.30 -18.10
C GLY A 104 -2.76 5.84 -16.68
N ALA A 105 -1.65 5.12 -16.47
CA ALA A 105 -1.16 4.76 -15.15
C ALA A 105 -0.85 5.98 -14.25
N ILE A 106 -0.62 7.17 -14.83
CA ILE A 106 -0.45 8.42 -14.07
C ILE A 106 -1.70 8.72 -13.22
N ALA A 107 -2.87 8.20 -13.61
CA ALA A 107 -4.10 8.31 -12.82
C ALA A 107 -3.98 7.70 -11.41
N TYR A 108 -3.03 6.80 -11.17
CA TYR A 108 -2.73 6.33 -9.80
C TYR A 108 -2.29 7.45 -8.85
N LEU A 109 -1.75 8.57 -9.35
CA LEU A 109 -1.41 9.74 -8.54
C LEU A 109 -2.64 10.47 -7.99
N LEU A 110 -3.85 10.17 -8.48
CA LEU A 110 -5.09 10.66 -7.88
C LEU A 110 -5.25 10.17 -6.44
N ALA A 111 -4.77 8.96 -6.12
CA ALA A 111 -4.85 8.41 -4.78
C ALA A 111 -4.02 9.24 -3.76
N PRO A 112 -2.71 9.44 -3.93
CA PRO A 112 -1.93 10.28 -3.00
C PRO A 112 -2.42 11.72 -2.96
N LEU A 113 -2.87 12.30 -4.06
CA LEU A 113 -3.46 13.63 -4.09
C LEU A 113 -4.75 13.70 -3.25
N TRP A 114 -5.63 12.69 -3.39
CA TRP A 114 -6.85 12.59 -2.61
C TRP A 114 -6.57 12.48 -1.11
N PHE A 115 -5.63 11.60 -0.70
CA PHE A 115 -5.23 11.46 0.69
C PHE A 115 -4.58 12.74 1.23
N TRP A 116 -3.73 13.39 0.46
CA TRP A 116 -3.10 14.65 0.84
C TRP A 116 -4.11 15.76 1.07
N ARG A 117 -5.10 15.91 0.17
CA ARG A 117 -6.19 16.91 0.34
C ARG A 117 -7.06 16.61 1.56
N ARG A 118 -7.15 15.34 1.97
CA ARG A 118 -7.98 14.90 3.09
C ARG A 118 -7.21 14.63 4.37
N ARG A 119 -5.90 14.87 4.41
CA ARG A 119 -5.03 14.55 5.54
C ARG A 119 -5.50 15.07 6.90
N ALA A 120 -6.11 16.25 6.94
CA ALA A 120 -6.64 16.85 8.17
C ALA A 120 -7.80 16.04 8.77
N ARG A 121 -8.52 15.26 7.93
CA ARG A 121 -9.64 14.41 8.31
C ARG A 121 -9.26 12.94 8.51
N LEU A 122 -7.99 12.63 8.32
CA LEU A 122 -7.44 11.28 8.44
C LEU A 122 -6.25 11.25 9.43
N PRO A 123 -6.37 11.90 10.61
CA PRO A 123 -5.25 12.00 11.54
C PRO A 123 -4.83 10.62 12.09
N ALA A 124 -5.78 9.70 12.20
CA ALA A 124 -5.51 8.35 12.70
C ALA A 124 -4.71 7.49 11.72
N LEU A 125 -4.64 7.85 10.42
CA LEU A 125 -3.72 7.24 9.46
C LEU A 125 -2.28 7.79 9.56
N GLY A 126 -2.02 8.72 10.46
CA GLY A 126 -0.69 9.28 10.65
C GLY A 126 -0.29 10.36 9.63
N PHE A 127 -1.25 11.01 8.98
CA PHE A 127 -1.01 12.18 8.12
C PHE A 127 -1.03 13.51 8.90
N ARG A 128 -0.90 13.47 10.23
CA ARG A 128 -0.92 14.67 11.08
C ARG A 128 0.45 15.33 11.15
N PRO A 129 0.57 16.65 10.90
CA PRO A 129 1.77 17.41 11.19
C PRO A 129 1.97 17.60 12.72
N PRO A 130 3.23 17.86 13.19
CA PRO A 130 4.45 17.96 12.40
C PRO A 130 4.95 16.58 11.97
N TYR A 131 5.42 16.51 10.71
CA TYR A 131 5.94 15.24 10.20
C TYR A 131 7.34 14.96 10.79
N PRO A 132 7.63 13.71 11.17
CA PRO A 132 8.89 13.35 11.83
C PRO A 132 10.05 13.28 10.84
N ALA A 133 10.65 14.43 10.49
CA ALA A 133 11.70 14.54 9.46
C ALA A 133 12.84 13.52 9.64
N ARG A 134 13.34 13.34 10.88
CA ARG A 134 14.40 12.37 11.17
C ARG A 134 13.98 10.92 10.84
N LEU A 135 12.78 10.51 11.24
CA LEU A 135 12.28 9.16 10.96
C LEU A 135 11.95 8.99 9.48
N THR A 136 11.52 10.06 8.80
CA THR A 136 11.31 10.06 7.34
C THR A 136 12.64 9.85 6.61
N ALA A 137 13.73 10.52 7.04
CA ALA A 137 15.07 10.30 6.50
C ALA A 137 15.56 8.86 6.76
N ILE A 138 15.32 8.31 7.96
CA ILE A 138 15.64 6.90 8.28
C ILE A 138 14.83 5.96 7.38
N GLY A 139 13.56 6.25 7.14
CA GLY A 139 12.73 5.48 6.21
C GLY A 139 13.28 5.50 4.79
N ALA A 140 13.62 6.68 4.27
CA ALA A 140 14.23 6.82 2.95
C ALA A 140 15.56 6.04 2.87
N ALA A 141 16.41 6.11 3.90
CA ALA A 141 17.66 5.34 3.96
C ALA A 141 17.40 3.82 3.99
N LEU A 142 16.39 3.35 4.74
CA LEU A 142 15.99 1.95 4.74
C LEU A 142 15.58 1.49 3.33
N GLY A 143 14.74 2.27 2.65
CA GLY A 143 14.33 1.99 1.28
C GLY A 143 15.51 1.96 0.31
N ALA A 144 16.45 2.90 0.44
CA ALA A 144 17.66 2.96 -0.37
C ALA A 144 18.57 1.74 -0.16
N VAL A 145 18.81 1.35 1.10
CA VAL A 145 19.66 0.19 1.43
C VAL A 145 19.04 -1.10 0.92
N LEU A 146 17.75 -1.33 1.16
CA LEU A 146 17.08 -2.54 0.69
C LEU A 146 16.98 -2.58 -0.83
N GLY A 147 16.69 -1.44 -1.47
CA GLY A 147 16.65 -1.34 -2.92
C GLY A 147 18.03 -1.56 -3.55
N ALA A 148 19.08 -0.94 -3.02
CA ALA A 148 20.45 -1.13 -3.49
C ALA A 148 20.90 -2.59 -3.32
N HIS A 149 20.64 -3.20 -2.17
CA HIS A 149 20.97 -4.61 -1.93
C HIS A 149 20.22 -5.52 -2.91
N LEU A 150 18.92 -5.29 -3.13
CA LEU A 150 18.16 -6.03 -4.15
C LEU A 150 18.79 -5.90 -5.53
N THR A 151 19.12 -4.67 -5.94
CA THR A 151 19.68 -4.37 -7.26
C THR A 151 21.04 -5.07 -7.46
N ILE A 152 21.92 -4.97 -6.47
CA ILE A 152 23.24 -5.61 -6.51
C ILE A 152 23.09 -7.14 -6.54
N THR A 153 22.29 -7.71 -5.64
CA THR A 153 22.07 -9.15 -5.55
C THR A 153 21.47 -9.70 -6.84
N ALA A 154 20.41 -9.07 -7.36
CA ALA A 154 19.76 -9.51 -8.59
C ALA A 154 20.71 -9.42 -9.80
N SER A 155 21.56 -8.38 -9.85
CA SER A 155 22.56 -8.26 -10.92
C SER A 155 23.63 -9.35 -10.85
N LEU A 156 24.16 -9.61 -9.65
CA LEU A 156 25.26 -10.58 -9.48
C LEU A 156 24.79 -12.05 -9.54
N THR A 157 23.59 -12.35 -9.05
CA THR A 157 23.12 -13.75 -8.92
C THR A 157 22.16 -14.18 -10.02
N LEU A 158 21.36 -13.25 -10.57
CA LEU A 158 20.33 -13.56 -11.56
C LEU A 158 20.63 -12.96 -12.94
N GLY A 159 21.74 -12.24 -13.08
CA GLY A 159 22.16 -11.62 -14.34
C GLY A 159 21.28 -10.46 -14.80
N TYR A 160 20.51 -9.86 -13.91
CA TYR A 160 19.68 -8.69 -14.25
C TYR A 160 20.59 -7.50 -14.55
N ARG A 161 20.25 -6.75 -15.61
CA ARG A 161 20.96 -5.51 -15.93
C ARG A 161 20.33 -4.35 -15.18
N VAL A 162 21.19 -3.44 -14.70
CA VAL A 162 20.79 -2.18 -14.10
C VAL A 162 20.86 -1.08 -15.15
N GLY A 163 19.81 -0.30 -15.30
CA GLY A 163 19.77 0.78 -16.27
C GLY A 163 18.69 1.81 -15.94
N TRP A 164 18.78 2.97 -16.58
CA TRP A 164 17.80 4.04 -16.43
C TRP A 164 16.74 3.94 -17.53
N PRO A 165 15.49 3.59 -17.19
CA PRO A 165 14.41 3.64 -18.17
C PRO A 165 14.15 5.09 -18.60
N SER A 166 13.54 5.25 -19.79
CA SER A 166 13.09 6.58 -20.21
C SER A 166 12.08 7.15 -19.22
N LEU A 167 12.00 8.48 -19.13
CA LEU A 167 11.01 9.14 -18.25
C LEU A 167 9.58 8.74 -18.57
N LEU A 168 9.26 8.53 -19.86
CA LEU A 168 7.94 8.11 -20.30
C LEU A 168 7.57 6.69 -19.80
N THR A 169 8.57 5.84 -19.58
CA THR A 169 8.39 4.51 -19.02
C THR A 169 8.38 4.55 -17.48
N LEU A 170 9.29 5.36 -16.89
CA LEU A 170 9.48 5.43 -15.46
C LEU A 170 8.28 6.08 -14.73
N LEU A 171 7.75 7.18 -15.28
CA LEU A 171 6.65 7.92 -14.65
C LEU A 171 5.39 7.10 -14.42
N PRO A 172 4.87 6.34 -15.40
CA PRO A 172 3.73 5.44 -15.18
C PRO A 172 3.99 4.36 -14.13
N TRP A 173 5.19 3.78 -14.13
CA TRP A 173 5.57 2.77 -13.15
C TRP A 173 5.64 3.34 -11.74
N LEU A 174 6.27 4.51 -11.57
CA LEU A 174 6.33 5.18 -10.27
C LEU A 174 4.95 5.64 -9.81
N ALA A 175 4.10 6.12 -10.70
CA ALA A 175 2.73 6.47 -10.36
C ALA A 175 1.96 5.27 -9.81
N TYR A 176 2.08 4.11 -10.48
CA TYR A 176 1.53 2.84 -10.00
C TYR A 176 2.09 2.47 -8.62
N ASP A 177 3.41 2.46 -8.47
CA ASP A 177 4.03 2.05 -7.20
C ASP A 177 3.65 2.99 -6.07
N VAL A 178 3.69 4.30 -6.29
CA VAL A 178 3.32 5.31 -5.27
C VAL A 178 1.84 5.21 -4.91
N GLY A 179 0.96 5.15 -5.90
CA GLY A 179 -0.48 5.19 -5.67
C GLY A 179 -1.06 3.87 -5.18
N ALA A 180 -0.61 2.75 -5.74
CA ALA A 180 -1.17 1.43 -5.46
C ALA A 180 -0.35 0.65 -4.43
N ASN A 181 0.95 0.47 -4.67
CA ASN A 181 1.76 -0.41 -3.83
C ASN A 181 2.17 0.26 -2.52
N VAL A 182 2.65 1.50 -2.56
CA VAL A 182 3.15 2.18 -1.38
C VAL A 182 2.02 2.78 -0.56
N LEU A 183 1.18 3.62 -1.17
CA LEU A 183 0.15 4.35 -0.42
C LEU A 183 -0.92 3.41 0.16
N ALA A 184 -1.50 2.54 -0.67
CA ALA A 184 -2.54 1.63 -0.20
C ALA A 184 -2.00 0.67 0.87
N ALA A 185 -0.77 0.17 0.71
CA ALA A 185 -0.13 -0.68 1.70
C ALA A 185 0.15 0.08 3.01
N GLU A 186 0.73 1.28 2.97
CA GLU A 186 1.03 2.03 4.20
C GLU A 186 -0.23 2.47 4.93
N CYS A 187 -1.24 2.96 4.20
CA CYS A 187 -2.50 3.35 4.83
C CYS A 187 -3.22 2.18 5.50
N PHE A 188 -3.30 1.03 4.83
CA PHE A 188 -4.00 -0.12 5.38
C PHE A 188 -3.14 -0.88 6.40
N PHE A 189 -1.95 -1.33 6.00
CA PHE A 189 -1.17 -2.23 6.85
C PHE A 189 -0.58 -1.52 8.06
N ARG A 190 -0.13 -0.26 7.94
CA ARG A 190 0.47 0.47 9.09
C ARG A 190 -0.53 1.39 9.73
N GLY A 191 -1.18 2.26 8.98
CA GLY A 191 -2.11 3.25 9.51
C GLY A 191 -3.38 2.65 10.12
N ALA A 192 -3.83 1.48 9.66
CA ALA A 192 -5.06 0.86 10.14
C ALA A 192 -4.83 -0.47 10.87
N LEU A 193 -4.28 -1.48 10.20
CA LEU A 193 -4.16 -2.83 10.76
C LEU A 193 -3.14 -2.89 11.90
N PHE A 194 -1.90 -2.43 11.66
CA PHE A 194 -0.86 -2.44 12.69
C PHE A 194 -1.24 -1.56 13.88
N ASP A 195 -1.79 -0.36 13.65
CA ASP A 195 -2.24 0.52 14.72
C ASP A 195 -3.28 -0.16 15.63
N ARG A 196 -4.24 -0.89 15.06
CA ARG A 196 -5.23 -1.65 15.81
C ARG A 196 -4.64 -2.88 16.52
N ALA A 197 -3.73 -3.58 15.84
CA ALA A 197 -3.11 -4.79 16.37
C ALA A 197 -2.19 -4.49 17.55
N GLN A 198 -1.34 -3.46 17.47
CA GLN A 198 -0.42 -3.08 18.54
C GLN A 198 -1.11 -2.62 19.83
N ARG A 199 -2.37 -2.19 19.76
CA ARG A 199 -3.16 -1.83 20.94
C ARG A 199 -3.62 -3.04 21.76
N ARG A 200 -3.51 -4.25 21.20
CA ARG A 200 -3.96 -5.51 21.80
C ARG A 200 -2.85 -6.52 21.99
N TRP A 201 -1.84 -6.47 21.14
CA TRP A 201 -0.75 -7.42 21.07
C TRP A 201 0.59 -6.72 21.23
N SER A 202 1.62 -7.50 21.53
CA SER A 202 2.99 -7.00 21.53
C SER A 202 3.39 -6.49 20.14
N PHE A 203 4.39 -5.60 20.11
CA PHE A 203 4.94 -5.11 18.82
C PHE A 203 5.28 -6.27 17.87
N ALA A 204 5.95 -7.31 18.39
CA ALA A 204 6.38 -8.44 17.57
C ALA A 204 5.18 -9.18 16.94
N ALA A 205 4.13 -9.47 17.71
CA ALA A 205 2.93 -10.12 17.20
C ALA A 205 2.17 -9.25 16.21
N ALA A 206 2.00 -7.96 16.49
CA ALA A 206 1.35 -7.03 15.59
C ALA A 206 2.14 -6.85 14.28
N ALA A 207 3.47 -6.72 14.35
CA ALA A 207 4.33 -6.63 13.18
C ALA A 207 4.32 -7.92 12.35
N ALA A 208 4.35 -9.10 13.00
CA ALA A 208 4.29 -10.39 12.33
C ALA A 208 2.98 -10.56 11.55
N VAL A 209 1.82 -10.30 12.17
CA VAL A 209 0.51 -10.41 11.51
C VAL A 209 0.41 -9.40 10.37
N THR A 210 0.81 -8.16 10.59
CA THR A 210 0.77 -7.11 9.56
C THR A 210 1.68 -7.44 8.38
N THR A 211 2.91 -7.91 8.65
CA THR A 211 3.85 -8.32 7.62
C THR A 211 3.37 -9.55 6.86
N GLY A 212 2.86 -10.56 7.56
CA GLY A 212 2.32 -11.77 6.93
C GLY A 212 1.14 -11.48 6.00
N THR A 213 0.20 -10.63 6.42
CA THR A 213 -0.94 -10.22 5.58
C THR A 213 -0.50 -9.32 4.41
N CYS A 214 0.49 -8.45 4.61
CA CYS A 214 1.08 -7.64 3.55
C CYS A 214 1.75 -8.52 2.48
N LEU A 215 2.53 -9.51 2.90
CA LEU A 215 3.17 -10.48 1.99
C LEU A 215 2.14 -11.32 1.26
N ALA A 216 1.11 -11.83 1.96
CA ALA A 216 0.03 -12.59 1.33
C ALA A 216 -0.67 -11.78 0.23
N ARG A 217 -0.98 -10.49 0.51
CA ARG A 217 -1.54 -9.58 -0.50
C ARG A 217 -0.59 -9.39 -1.67
N TYR A 218 0.69 -9.18 -1.41
CA TYR A 218 1.69 -8.94 -2.45
C TYR A 218 1.87 -10.16 -3.35
N LEU A 219 1.98 -11.36 -2.77
CA LEU A 219 2.10 -12.62 -3.50
C LEU A 219 0.83 -13.00 -4.27
N ALA A 220 -0.34 -12.55 -3.79
CA ALA A 220 -1.61 -12.72 -4.48
C ALA A 220 -1.85 -11.70 -5.59
N ASP A 221 -0.97 -10.70 -5.77
CA ASP A 221 -1.13 -9.66 -6.80
C ASP A 221 -1.07 -10.29 -8.20
N PRO A 222 -2.13 -10.14 -9.03
CA PRO A 222 -2.16 -10.73 -10.37
C PRO A 222 -1.16 -10.11 -11.33
N LEU A 223 -0.57 -8.96 -10.98
CA LEU A 223 0.45 -8.27 -11.78
C LEU A 223 1.88 -8.72 -11.42
N LEU A 224 2.06 -9.49 -10.35
CA LEU A 224 3.37 -10.00 -9.96
C LEU A 224 3.75 -11.22 -10.83
N PRO A 225 4.97 -11.27 -11.41
CA PRO A 225 5.47 -12.48 -12.07
C PRO A 225 5.51 -13.67 -11.10
N ARG A 226 5.03 -14.83 -11.55
CA ARG A 226 4.90 -16.04 -10.70
C ARG A 226 6.12 -16.94 -10.84
N THR A 227 7.31 -16.42 -10.54
CA THR A 227 8.54 -17.23 -10.46
C THR A 227 8.97 -17.40 -9.02
N LEU A 228 9.69 -18.47 -8.72
CA LEU A 228 10.17 -18.75 -7.36
C LEU A 228 11.11 -17.64 -6.87
N GLU A 229 11.96 -17.13 -7.75
CA GLU A 229 12.91 -16.06 -7.45
C GLU A 229 12.19 -14.77 -7.06
N VAL A 230 11.13 -14.40 -7.80
CA VAL A 230 10.33 -13.23 -7.48
C VAL A 230 9.58 -13.43 -6.16
N ALA A 231 9.03 -14.61 -5.91
CA ALA A 231 8.33 -14.90 -4.65
C ALA A 231 9.31 -14.87 -3.45
N ALA A 232 10.49 -15.46 -3.58
CA ALA A 232 11.53 -15.45 -2.53
C ALA A 232 12.07 -14.03 -2.31
N GLY A 233 12.35 -13.28 -3.38
CA GLY A 233 12.77 -11.89 -3.30
C GLY A 233 11.71 -11.01 -2.64
N ALA A 234 10.43 -11.16 -3.02
CA ALA A 234 9.33 -10.44 -2.39
C ALA A 234 9.21 -10.80 -0.90
N ALA A 235 9.27 -12.08 -0.54
CA ALA A 235 9.21 -12.51 0.85
C ALA A 235 10.33 -11.88 1.69
N PHE A 236 11.52 -11.81 1.16
CA PHE A 236 12.67 -11.21 1.86
C PHE A 236 12.59 -9.69 1.92
N TYR A 237 12.58 -9.01 0.77
CA TYR A 237 12.69 -7.53 0.73
C TYR A 237 11.42 -6.82 1.20
N ILE A 238 10.24 -7.27 0.75
CA ILE A 238 8.98 -6.70 1.21
C ILE A 238 8.72 -7.06 2.68
N GLY A 239 9.16 -8.24 3.12
CA GLY A 239 9.11 -8.64 4.53
C GLY A 239 9.93 -7.71 5.41
N LEU A 240 11.20 -7.47 5.07
CA LEU A 240 12.07 -6.55 5.82
C LEU A 240 11.56 -5.11 5.77
N LEU A 241 11.15 -4.63 4.58
CA LEU A 241 10.56 -3.31 4.43
C LEU A 241 9.30 -3.15 5.29
N SER A 242 8.45 -4.20 5.32
CA SER A 242 7.22 -4.20 6.11
C SER A 242 7.48 -4.13 7.59
N VAL A 243 8.41 -4.92 8.13
CA VAL A 243 8.80 -4.88 9.55
C VAL A 243 9.42 -3.51 9.90
N GLY A 244 10.30 -3.00 9.04
CA GLY A 244 10.91 -1.68 9.20
C GLY A 244 9.86 -0.56 9.23
N ASN A 245 8.86 -0.63 8.34
CA ASN A 245 7.77 0.34 8.30
C ASN A 245 6.84 0.23 9.52
N CYS A 246 6.60 -0.98 10.06
CA CYS A 246 5.91 -1.14 11.35
C CYS A 246 6.68 -0.45 12.48
N TRP A 247 8.01 -0.60 12.51
CA TRP A 247 8.85 0.07 13.51
C TRP A 247 8.85 1.60 13.34
N LEU A 248 8.95 2.09 12.10
CA LEU A 248 8.88 3.52 11.80
C LEU A 248 7.53 4.11 12.23
N TYR A 249 6.43 3.43 11.92
CA TYR A 249 5.10 3.83 12.35
C TYR A 249 4.97 3.81 13.89
N TRP A 250 5.42 2.75 14.55
CA TRP A 250 5.39 2.63 16.00
C TRP A 250 6.15 3.76 16.70
N ARG A 251 7.27 4.21 16.11
CA ARG A 251 8.10 5.28 16.67
C ARG A 251 7.57 6.69 16.36
N SER A 252 6.84 6.86 15.26
CA SER A 252 6.41 8.18 14.78
C SER A 252 4.92 8.44 14.94
N GLY A 253 4.09 7.40 14.99
CA GLY A 253 2.65 7.52 14.82
C GLY A 253 2.24 8.02 13.43
N SER A 254 3.14 7.94 12.44
CA SER A 254 2.94 8.48 11.09
C SER A 254 3.27 7.45 10.01
N VAL A 255 2.46 7.41 8.96
CA VAL A 255 2.73 6.61 7.76
C VAL A 255 3.80 7.24 6.85
N VAL A 256 4.11 8.53 7.04
CA VAL A 256 5.01 9.29 6.16
C VAL A 256 6.42 8.67 6.07
N PRO A 257 7.06 8.21 7.18
CA PRO A 257 8.34 7.52 7.09
C PRO A 257 8.29 6.23 6.27
N GLY A 258 7.22 5.43 6.42
CA GLY A 258 6.99 4.21 5.64
C GLY A 258 6.73 4.51 4.16
N LEU A 259 5.97 5.58 3.86
CA LEU A 259 5.79 6.05 2.49
C LEU A 259 7.14 6.43 1.85
N ALA A 260 7.99 7.16 2.57
CA ALA A 260 9.33 7.51 2.07
C ALA A 260 10.19 6.27 1.81
N ALA A 261 10.18 5.30 2.74
CA ALA A 261 10.89 4.02 2.56
C ALA A 261 10.40 3.27 1.33
N GLY A 262 9.09 3.12 1.17
CA GLY A 262 8.49 2.44 0.02
C GLY A 262 8.78 3.14 -1.31
N VAL A 263 8.62 4.45 -1.38
CA VAL A 263 8.89 5.22 -2.60
C VAL A 263 10.34 5.05 -3.04
N VAL A 264 11.29 5.22 -2.12
CA VAL A 264 12.72 5.08 -2.45
C VAL A 264 13.05 3.65 -2.86
N PHE A 265 12.54 2.64 -2.15
CA PHE A 265 12.72 1.24 -2.51
C PHE A 265 12.24 0.96 -3.94
N PHE A 266 11.02 1.37 -4.28
CA PHE A 266 10.48 1.13 -5.62
C PHE A 266 11.17 1.93 -6.73
N ILE A 267 11.65 3.15 -6.46
CA ILE A 267 12.49 3.88 -7.41
C ILE A 267 13.73 3.05 -7.78
N VAL A 268 14.43 2.52 -6.77
CA VAL A 268 15.64 1.71 -7.01
C VAL A 268 15.28 0.39 -7.70
N TYR A 269 14.21 -0.29 -7.27
CA TYR A 269 13.71 -1.50 -7.91
C TYR A 269 13.43 -1.32 -9.41
N ARG A 270 12.90 -0.15 -9.83
CA ARG A 270 12.58 0.14 -11.23
C ARG A 270 13.80 0.35 -12.13
N LEU A 271 14.99 0.38 -11.55
CA LEU A 271 16.24 0.39 -12.32
C LEU A 271 16.65 -1.02 -12.80
N LEU A 272 16.02 -2.07 -12.27
CA LEU A 272 16.29 -3.45 -12.68
C LEU A 272 15.56 -3.77 -13.98
N HIS A 273 16.32 -4.24 -14.97
CA HIS A 273 15.80 -4.72 -16.24
C HIS A 273 16.08 -6.21 -16.38
N VAL A 274 15.05 -6.99 -16.70
CA VAL A 274 15.23 -8.38 -17.11
C VAL A 274 15.78 -8.39 -18.53
N VAL A 275 17.00 -8.91 -18.70
CA VAL A 275 17.56 -9.18 -20.03
C VAL A 275 17.00 -10.53 -20.45
N ARG A 276 16.12 -10.52 -21.43
CA ARG A 276 15.69 -11.74 -22.14
C ARG A 276 16.66 -12.07 -23.24
#